data_8685e4f42df18a661b3996b595cf3fe5
#
_entry.id   8685e4f42df18a661b3996b595cf3fe5
#
_cell.length_a   1.000
_cell.length_b   1.000
_cell.length_c   1.000
_cell.angle_alpha   90.00
_cell.angle_beta   90.00
_cell.angle_gamma   90.00
#
_symmetry.space_group_name_H-M   'P 1'
#
loop_
_entity.id
_entity.type
_entity.pdbx_description
1 polymer ?
#
loop_
_entity_poly.entity_id
_entity_poly.type
_entity_poly.pdbx_seq_one_letter_code
_entity_poly.pdbx_strand_id
1 'polypeptide(L)'
;MRFLLRHFTAILILVAVAGWALFYLPGTPSWAVLRLKQNIDAHDGDEAAKYVDFESVVKKAGQEMVQKQGGTDPLSAMLGNAAVEMLSKPMAQVAKSWAIQKVDNGAREVQMPGVAVLGSLVLLHRNGDTAATDFTDNKGQRWRIHLARGDDGYWRVTEVEDVEQFLQKLQRNQPMATP
;
A
#
# COMPACT_ATOMS: atom_id res chain seq x y z
N MET A 1 -39.16 -18.13 29.41
CA MET A 1 -38.29 -19.06 28.65
C MET A 1 -38.09 -18.69 27.18
N ARG A 2 -39.12 -18.33 26.40
CA ARG A 2 -38.99 -17.95 24.99
C ARG A 2 -38.13 -16.68 24.73
N PHE A 3 -38.07 -15.76 25.66
CA PHE A 3 -37.30 -14.52 25.54
C PHE A 3 -35.78 -14.77 25.64
N LEU A 4 -35.37 -15.67 26.55
CA LEU A 4 -33.96 -16.08 26.71
C LEU A 4 -33.43 -16.85 25.49
N LEU A 5 -34.26 -17.74 24.90
CA LEU A 5 -33.86 -18.48 23.71
C LEU A 5 -33.63 -17.54 22.51
N ARG A 6 -34.46 -16.51 22.35
CA ARG A 6 -34.36 -15.56 21.25
C ARG A 6 -33.08 -14.67 21.31
N HIS A 7 -32.66 -14.31 22.50
CA HIS A 7 -31.41 -13.59 22.71
C HIS A 7 -30.17 -14.49 22.58
N PHE A 8 -30.30 -15.75 23.02
CA PHE A 8 -29.23 -16.73 22.90
C PHE A 8 -28.91 -17.02 21.40
N THR A 9 -29.91 -17.21 20.58
CA THR A 9 -29.72 -17.40 19.12
C THR A 9 -29.11 -16.16 18.45
N ALA A 10 -29.53 -14.95 18.83
CA ALA A 10 -28.95 -13.72 18.31
C ALA A 10 -27.46 -13.58 18.70
N ILE A 11 -27.12 -13.89 19.96
CA ILE A 11 -25.72 -13.86 20.42
C ILE A 11 -24.90 -14.92 19.68
N LEU A 12 -25.43 -16.12 19.47
CA LEU A 12 -24.73 -17.21 18.79
C LEU A 12 -24.45 -16.85 17.30
N ILE A 13 -25.42 -16.23 16.62
CA ILE A 13 -25.25 -15.72 15.27
C ILE A 13 -24.18 -14.61 15.25
N LEU A 14 -24.23 -13.68 16.21
CA LEU A 14 -23.26 -12.58 16.28
C LEU A 14 -21.84 -13.10 16.52
N VAL A 15 -21.68 -14.09 17.41
CA VAL A 15 -20.39 -14.75 17.66
C VAL A 15 -19.91 -15.52 16.43
N ALA A 16 -20.80 -16.22 15.73
CA ALA A 16 -20.46 -16.93 14.49
C ALA A 16 -20.04 -15.98 13.38
N VAL A 17 -20.76 -14.87 13.18
CA VAL A 17 -20.40 -13.82 12.20
C VAL A 17 -19.09 -13.15 12.58
N ALA A 18 -18.89 -12.80 13.84
CA ALA A 18 -17.64 -12.21 14.33
C ALA A 18 -16.46 -13.19 14.15
N GLY A 19 -16.64 -14.46 14.50
CA GLY A 19 -15.65 -15.51 14.30
C GLY A 19 -15.30 -15.68 12.82
N TRP A 20 -16.31 -15.77 11.95
CA TRP A 20 -16.10 -15.86 10.51
C TRP A 20 -15.36 -14.62 9.98
N ALA A 21 -15.75 -13.43 10.39
CA ALA A 21 -15.09 -12.19 10.01
C ALA A 21 -13.61 -12.16 10.45
N LEU A 22 -13.31 -12.56 11.68
CA LEU A 22 -11.94 -12.62 12.20
C LEU A 22 -11.04 -13.59 11.42
N PHE A 23 -11.59 -14.69 10.91
CA PHE A 23 -10.83 -15.67 10.12
C PHE A 23 -10.72 -15.28 8.64
N TYR A 24 -11.75 -14.66 8.07
CA TYR A 24 -11.81 -14.39 6.62
C TYR A 24 -11.22 -13.03 6.25
N LEU A 25 -11.45 -11.99 7.06
CA LEU A 25 -10.98 -10.62 6.78
C LEU A 25 -9.45 -10.50 6.65
N PRO A 26 -8.63 -11.12 7.51
CA PRO A 26 -7.17 -10.99 7.41
C PRO A 26 -6.58 -11.46 6.07
N GLY A 27 -7.28 -12.38 5.37
CA GLY A 27 -6.90 -12.87 4.05
C GLY A 27 -7.40 -12.01 2.88
N THR A 28 -7.91 -10.80 3.12
CA THR A 28 -8.46 -9.92 2.07
C THR A 28 -7.56 -8.72 1.80
N PRO A 29 -7.52 -8.21 0.54
CA PRO A 29 -6.75 -7.02 0.22
C PRO A 29 -7.30 -5.77 0.95
N SER A 30 -8.60 -5.72 1.20
CA SER A 30 -9.23 -4.64 1.97
C SER A 30 -8.68 -4.56 3.40
N TRP A 31 -8.43 -5.71 4.03
CA TRP A 31 -7.84 -5.78 5.35
C TRP A 31 -6.41 -5.24 5.37
N ALA A 32 -5.61 -5.56 4.34
CA ALA A 32 -4.24 -5.06 4.23
C ALA A 32 -4.21 -3.52 4.14
N VAL A 33 -5.08 -2.92 3.31
CA VAL A 33 -5.20 -1.47 3.20
C VAL A 33 -5.65 -0.83 4.53
N LEU A 34 -6.64 -1.45 5.20
CA LEU A 34 -7.11 -0.96 6.49
C LEU A 34 -6.03 -1.02 7.57
N ARG A 35 -5.28 -2.12 7.63
CA ARG A 35 -4.17 -2.29 8.58
C ARG A 35 -3.02 -1.35 8.29
N LEU A 36 -2.66 -1.20 7.02
CA LEU A 36 -1.66 -0.21 6.61
C LEU A 36 -2.03 1.19 7.14
N LYS A 37 -3.28 1.61 6.90
CA LYS A 37 -3.76 2.89 7.42
C LYS A 37 -3.72 2.97 8.95
N GLN A 38 -4.22 1.95 9.65
CA GLN A 38 -4.23 1.95 11.12
C GLN A 38 -2.83 2.10 11.70
N ASN A 39 -1.84 1.41 11.12
CA ASN A 39 -0.47 1.47 11.57
C ASN A 39 0.18 2.84 11.25
N ILE A 40 -0.15 3.43 10.09
CA ILE A 40 0.26 4.81 9.78
C ILE A 40 -0.33 5.81 10.78
N ASP A 41 -1.62 5.70 11.09
CA ASP A 41 -2.29 6.59 12.07
C ASP A 41 -1.75 6.38 13.50
N ALA A 42 -1.32 5.16 13.82
CA ALA A 42 -0.70 4.82 15.11
C ALA A 42 0.78 5.20 15.20
N HIS A 43 1.37 5.74 14.12
CA HIS A 43 2.80 6.04 14.02
C HIS A 43 3.70 4.80 14.23
N ASP A 44 3.23 3.62 13.79
CA ASP A 44 3.94 2.36 13.84
C ASP A 44 4.47 2.01 12.44
N GLY A 45 5.64 2.54 12.12
CA GLY A 45 6.26 2.39 10.81
C GLY A 45 6.67 0.95 10.52
N ASP A 46 7.13 0.21 11.52
CA ASP A 46 7.53 -1.18 11.36
C ASP A 46 6.35 -2.08 11.02
N GLU A 47 5.22 -1.92 11.70
CA GLU A 47 4.00 -2.67 11.40
C GLU A 47 3.39 -2.23 10.05
N ALA A 48 3.41 -0.93 9.73
CA ALA A 48 2.96 -0.43 8.44
C ALA A 48 3.77 -1.03 7.28
N ALA A 49 5.10 -1.14 7.44
CA ALA A 49 6.01 -1.65 6.42
C ALA A 49 5.74 -3.12 6.04
N LYS A 50 5.08 -3.91 6.89
CA LYS A 50 4.72 -5.31 6.59
C LYS A 50 3.67 -5.43 5.47
N TYR A 51 2.91 -4.38 5.23
CA TYR A 51 1.85 -4.32 4.21
C TYR A 51 2.31 -3.71 2.89
N VAL A 52 3.62 -3.46 2.74
CA VAL A 52 4.21 -2.92 1.51
C VAL A 52 5.36 -3.81 1.07
N ASP A 53 5.32 -4.24 -0.18
CA ASP A 53 6.45 -4.91 -0.84
C ASP A 53 7.33 -3.85 -1.52
N PHE A 54 8.27 -3.32 -0.76
CA PHE A 54 9.16 -2.26 -1.21
C PHE A 54 10.02 -2.66 -2.41
N GLU A 55 10.40 -3.94 -2.52
CA GLU A 55 11.19 -4.42 -3.66
C GLU A 55 10.36 -4.34 -4.95
N SER A 56 9.13 -4.84 -4.92
CA SER A 56 8.20 -4.75 -6.06
C SER A 56 7.88 -3.30 -6.42
N VAL A 57 7.61 -2.45 -5.44
CA VAL A 57 7.30 -1.02 -5.67
C VAL A 57 8.48 -0.31 -6.34
N VAL A 58 9.69 -0.47 -5.81
CA VAL A 58 10.90 0.17 -6.37
C VAL A 58 11.22 -0.37 -7.76
N LYS A 59 11.11 -1.69 -7.96
CA LYS A 59 11.36 -2.33 -9.25
C LYS A 59 10.40 -1.81 -10.31
N LYS A 60 9.11 -1.74 -10.03
CA LYS A 60 8.10 -1.24 -10.97
C LYS A 60 8.29 0.24 -11.27
N ALA A 61 8.52 1.07 -10.26
CA ALA A 61 8.81 2.49 -10.45
C ALA A 61 10.06 2.71 -11.33
N GLY A 62 11.11 1.91 -11.11
CA GLY A 62 12.31 1.94 -11.95
C GLY A 62 12.03 1.51 -13.40
N GLN A 63 11.24 0.46 -13.60
CA GLN A 63 10.84 0.01 -14.94
C GLN A 63 10.01 1.07 -15.68
N GLU A 64 9.08 1.73 -15.02
CA GLU A 64 8.33 2.84 -15.60
C GLU A 64 9.23 4.01 -16.03
N MET A 65 10.22 4.36 -15.20
CA MET A 65 11.21 5.39 -15.53
C MET A 65 12.02 5.00 -16.77
N VAL A 66 12.49 3.75 -16.86
CA VAL A 66 13.22 3.24 -18.03
C VAL A 66 12.35 3.30 -19.28
N GLN A 67 11.07 2.93 -19.19
CA GLN A 67 10.15 2.98 -20.33
C GLN A 67 9.88 4.42 -20.77
N LYS A 68 9.74 5.36 -19.84
CA LYS A 68 9.48 6.78 -20.17
C LYS A 68 10.71 7.51 -20.71
N GLN A 69 11.91 7.16 -20.23
CA GLN A 69 13.16 7.86 -20.58
C GLN A 69 13.99 7.13 -21.63
N GLY A 70 13.85 5.80 -21.73
CA GLY A 70 14.72 4.92 -22.55
C GLY A 70 14.50 5.02 -24.06
N GLY A 71 13.52 5.79 -24.54
CA GLY A 71 13.24 5.91 -25.96
C GLY A 71 12.93 4.56 -26.64
N THR A 72 13.01 4.52 -27.95
CA THR A 72 12.75 3.31 -28.77
C THR A 72 13.97 2.38 -28.96
N ASP A 73 15.09 2.68 -28.28
CA ASP A 73 16.32 1.88 -28.42
C ASP A 73 16.29 0.63 -27.53
N PRO A 74 16.23 -0.58 -28.12
CA PRO A 74 16.14 -1.83 -27.36
C PRO A 74 17.35 -2.08 -26.44
N LEU A 75 18.53 -1.60 -26.78
CA LEU A 75 19.73 -1.78 -25.99
C LEU A 75 19.68 -0.94 -24.72
N SER A 76 19.26 0.31 -24.83
CA SER A 76 19.06 1.20 -23.67
C SER A 76 18.00 0.68 -22.72
N ALA A 77 16.90 0.13 -23.24
CA ALA A 77 15.86 -0.51 -22.42
C ALA A 77 16.37 -1.76 -21.69
N MET A 78 17.17 -2.58 -22.37
CA MET A 78 17.76 -3.79 -21.77
C MET A 78 18.73 -3.44 -20.63
N LEU A 79 19.63 -2.47 -20.86
CA LEU A 79 20.59 -2.01 -19.84
C LEU A 79 19.88 -1.34 -18.67
N GLY A 80 18.86 -0.54 -18.93
CA GLY A 80 18.03 0.10 -17.91
C GLY A 80 17.32 -0.92 -17.02
N ASN A 81 16.70 -1.95 -17.60
CA ASN A 81 16.04 -3.01 -16.87
C ASN A 81 17.03 -3.85 -16.03
N ALA A 82 18.22 -4.14 -16.55
CA ALA A 82 19.26 -4.83 -15.81
C ALA A 82 19.73 -3.99 -14.59
N ALA A 83 19.90 -2.69 -14.76
CA ALA A 83 20.25 -1.78 -13.67
C ALA A 83 19.15 -1.73 -12.60
N VAL A 84 17.87 -1.66 -13.00
CA VAL A 84 16.72 -1.71 -12.08
C VAL A 84 16.74 -3.02 -11.29
N GLU A 85 16.97 -4.16 -11.92
CA GLU A 85 17.01 -5.46 -11.24
C GLU A 85 18.13 -5.51 -10.19
N MET A 86 19.33 -5.02 -10.52
CA MET A 86 20.47 -5.01 -9.59
C MET A 86 20.27 -4.05 -8.41
N LEU A 87 19.62 -2.90 -8.64
CA LEU A 87 19.48 -1.83 -7.64
C LEU A 87 18.18 -1.94 -6.83
N SER A 88 17.20 -2.75 -7.26
CA SER A 88 15.90 -2.83 -6.60
C SER A 88 16.00 -3.19 -5.11
N LYS A 89 16.79 -4.21 -4.76
CA LYS A 89 16.94 -4.65 -3.36
C LYS A 89 17.59 -3.61 -2.44
N PRO A 90 18.78 -3.03 -2.75
CA PRO A 90 19.35 -2.01 -1.89
C PRO A 90 18.47 -0.76 -1.81
N MET A 91 17.86 -0.34 -2.92
CA MET A 91 16.94 0.80 -2.92
C MET A 91 15.66 0.53 -2.14
N ALA A 92 15.13 -0.70 -2.18
CA ALA A 92 13.98 -1.09 -1.37
C ALA A 92 14.25 -0.99 0.13
N GLN A 93 15.45 -1.35 0.58
CA GLN A 93 15.84 -1.20 1.99
C GLN A 93 15.89 0.29 2.41
N VAL A 94 16.46 1.14 1.57
CA VAL A 94 16.50 2.57 1.81
C VAL A 94 15.08 3.16 1.84
N ALA A 95 14.25 2.79 0.86
CA ALA A 95 12.86 3.22 0.79
C ALA A 95 12.05 2.76 2.01
N LYS A 96 12.25 1.50 2.45
CA LYS A 96 11.62 0.97 3.66
C LYS A 96 12.02 1.76 4.90
N SER A 97 13.32 1.95 5.14
CA SER A 97 13.82 2.70 6.31
C SER A 97 13.31 4.13 6.31
N TRP A 98 13.30 4.77 5.14
CA TRP A 98 12.75 6.12 4.99
C TRP A 98 11.25 6.16 5.30
N ALA A 99 10.47 5.20 4.78
CA ALA A 99 9.03 5.13 5.02
C ALA A 99 8.71 4.91 6.51
N ILE A 100 9.42 3.99 7.18
CA ILE A 100 9.31 3.76 8.63
C ILE A 100 9.54 5.07 9.39
N GLN A 101 10.66 5.72 9.14
CA GLN A 101 10.99 6.99 9.80
C GLN A 101 9.93 8.08 9.57
N LYS A 102 9.36 8.15 8.36
CA LYS A 102 8.30 9.12 8.04
C LYS A 102 6.99 8.82 8.77
N VAL A 103 6.62 7.55 8.88
CA VAL A 103 5.43 7.12 9.63
C VAL A 103 5.62 7.41 11.12
N ASP A 104 6.73 6.99 11.71
CA ASP A 104 7.02 7.17 13.15
C ASP A 104 7.04 8.66 13.55
N ASN A 105 7.51 9.53 12.67
CA ASN A 105 7.53 10.98 12.88
C ASN A 105 6.17 11.65 12.58
N GLY A 106 5.14 10.90 12.20
CA GLY A 106 3.81 11.44 11.91
C GLY A 106 3.78 12.40 10.71
N ALA A 107 4.64 12.19 9.73
CA ALA A 107 4.74 13.06 8.57
C ALA A 107 3.41 13.11 7.80
N ARG A 108 2.90 14.31 7.55
CA ARG A 108 1.61 14.53 6.87
C ARG A 108 1.57 13.97 5.46
N GLU A 109 2.72 13.80 4.82
CA GLU A 109 2.86 13.29 3.47
C GLU A 109 2.45 11.82 3.34
N VAL A 110 2.56 11.04 4.42
CA VAL A 110 2.20 9.62 4.45
C VAL A 110 0.81 9.36 5.04
N GLN A 111 0.13 10.39 5.56
CA GLN A 111 -1.21 10.23 6.12
C GLN A 111 -2.24 9.91 5.04
N MET A 112 -2.97 8.82 5.22
CA MET A 112 -4.08 8.42 4.35
C MET A 112 -5.40 8.99 4.88
N PRO A 113 -6.16 9.76 4.07
CA PRO A 113 -7.47 10.24 4.50
C PRO A 113 -8.43 9.08 4.79
N GLY A 114 -9.12 9.11 5.93
CA GLY A 114 -10.04 8.03 6.33
C GLY A 114 -11.15 7.76 5.31
N VAL A 115 -11.69 8.83 4.70
CA VAL A 115 -12.73 8.73 3.65
C VAL A 115 -12.18 8.06 2.39
N ALA A 116 -10.93 8.32 2.02
CA ALA A 116 -10.28 7.70 0.86
C ALA A 116 -10.13 6.18 1.04
N VAL A 117 -9.77 5.74 2.25
CA VAL A 117 -9.65 4.32 2.56
C VAL A 117 -11.00 3.61 2.53
N LEU A 118 -12.05 4.21 3.09
CA LEU A 118 -13.41 3.63 3.02
C LEU A 118 -13.89 3.54 1.57
N GLY A 119 -13.62 4.56 0.75
CA GLY A 119 -13.92 4.54 -0.68
C GLY A 119 -13.14 3.45 -1.43
N SER A 120 -11.86 3.28 -1.11
CA SER A 120 -11.02 2.24 -1.74
C SER A 120 -11.48 0.82 -1.39
N LEU A 121 -12.04 0.59 -0.20
CA LEU A 121 -12.59 -0.72 0.18
C LEU A 121 -13.80 -1.12 -0.67
N VAL A 122 -14.60 -0.15 -1.11
CA VAL A 122 -15.79 -0.37 -1.96
C VAL A 122 -15.40 -0.53 -3.43
N LEU A 123 -14.37 0.18 -3.88
CA LEU A 123 -13.92 0.21 -5.29
C LEU A 123 -12.82 -0.81 -5.59
N LEU A 124 -12.51 -1.68 -4.64
CA LEU A 124 -11.44 -2.66 -4.79
C LEU A 124 -11.84 -3.74 -5.81
N HIS A 125 -11.10 -3.79 -6.92
CA HIS A 125 -11.25 -4.81 -7.96
C HIS A 125 -10.24 -5.92 -7.70
N ARG A 126 -10.74 -7.10 -7.34
CA ARG A 126 -9.92 -8.30 -7.12
C ARG A 126 -9.95 -9.20 -8.34
N ASN A 127 -8.76 -9.66 -8.76
CA ASN A 127 -8.59 -10.67 -9.79
C ASN A 127 -7.61 -11.74 -9.30
N GLY A 128 -8.13 -12.84 -8.74
CA GLY A 128 -7.33 -13.90 -8.15
C GLY A 128 -6.48 -13.40 -6.97
N ASP A 129 -5.15 -13.48 -7.11
CA ASP A 129 -4.16 -13.03 -6.11
C ASP A 129 -3.65 -11.60 -6.34
N THR A 130 -4.31 -10.85 -7.20
CA THR A 130 -4.06 -9.42 -7.40
C THR A 130 -5.31 -8.60 -7.12
N ALA A 131 -5.13 -7.36 -6.72
CA ALA A 131 -6.20 -6.40 -6.51
C ALA A 131 -5.71 -4.99 -6.83
N ALA A 132 -6.62 -4.13 -7.27
CA ALA A 132 -6.33 -2.72 -7.49
C ALA A 132 -7.42 -1.86 -6.85
N THR A 133 -7.04 -0.72 -6.36
CA THR A 133 -7.97 0.27 -5.80
C THR A 133 -7.48 1.68 -6.07
N ASP A 134 -8.43 2.58 -6.29
CA ASP A 134 -8.16 4.00 -6.45
C ASP A 134 -8.46 4.73 -5.14
N PHE A 135 -7.62 5.64 -4.75
CA PHE A 135 -7.90 6.56 -3.66
C PHE A 135 -7.59 7.99 -4.05
N THR A 136 -8.26 8.94 -3.40
CA THR A 136 -8.04 10.37 -3.63
C THR A 136 -7.47 10.98 -2.37
N ASP A 137 -6.34 11.68 -2.49
CA ASP A 137 -5.70 12.37 -1.38
C ASP A 137 -6.47 13.64 -0.96
N ASN A 138 -6.02 14.27 0.13
CA ASN A 138 -6.61 15.52 0.64
C ASN A 138 -6.50 16.71 -0.34
N LYS A 139 -5.72 16.57 -1.41
CA LYS A 139 -5.52 17.57 -2.45
C LYS A 139 -6.34 17.27 -3.71
N GLY A 140 -7.18 16.22 -3.68
CA GLY A 140 -8.00 15.79 -4.82
C GLY A 140 -7.22 14.99 -5.88
N GLN A 141 -5.98 14.60 -5.61
CA GLN A 141 -5.20 13.78 -6.54
C GLN A 141 -5.60 12.32 -6.40
N ARG A 142 -5.84 11.65 -7.51
CA ARG A 142 -6.10 10.21 -7.58
C ARG A 142 -4.80 9.44 -7.62
N TRP A 143 -4.78 8.35 -6.87
CA TRP A 143 -3.70 7.39 -6.81
C TRP A 143 -4.29 6.02 -7.06
N ARG A 144 -3.63 5.22 -7.86
CA ARG A 144 -3.97 3.81 -8.00
C ARG A 144 -2.92 2.97 -7.32
N ILE A 145 -3.39 2.07 -6.46
CA ILE A 145 -2.55 1.14 -5.70
C ILE A 145 -2.88 -0.26 -6.18
N HIS A 146 -1.84 -1.01 -6.51
CA HIS A 146 -1.94 -2.44 -6.79
C HIS A 146 -1.45 -3.23 -5.60
N LEU A 147 -2.19 -4.27 -5.28
CA LEU A 147 -1.86 -5.21 -4.23
C LEU A 147 -1.69 -6.60 -4.83
N ALA A 148 -0.78 -7.37 -4.28
CA ALA A 148 -0.64 -8.78 -4.58
C ALA A 148 -0.61 -9.59 -3.28
N ARG A 149 -1.05 -10.85 -3.39
CA ARG A 149 -0.98 -11.81 -2.32
C ARG A 149 0.38 -12.50 -2.37
N GLY A 150 1.14 -12.40 -1.28
CA GLY A 150 2.42 -13.11 -1.15
C GLY A 150 2.23 -14.62 -0.91
N ASP A 151 3.32 -15.38 -1.02
CA ASP A 151 3.34 -16.82 -0.76
C ASP A 151 2.95 -17.17 0.69
N ASP A 152 3.13 -16.23 1.61
CA ASP A 152 2.69 -16.31 3.01
C ASP A 152 1.19 -16.04 3.20
N GLY A 153 0.46 -15.77 2.12
CA GLY A 153 -0.97 -15.52 2.11
C GLY A 153 -1.38 -14.10 2.48
N TYR A 154 -0.44 -13.22 2.81
CA TYR A 154 -0.72 -11.82 3.15
C TYR A 154 -0.73 -10.93 1.91
N TRP A 155 -1.65 -9.97 1.90
CA TRP A 155 -1.74 -8.95 0.85
C TRP A 155 -0.80 -7.79 1.14
N ARG A 156 -0.06 -7.36 0.11
CA ARG A 156 0.87 -6.22 0.18
C ARG A 156 0.68 -5.29 -1.01
N VAL A 157 0.94 -4.03 -0.79
CA VAL A 157 1.06 -3.05 -1.87
C VAL A 157 2.33 -3.38 -2.66
N THR A 158 2.18 -3.62 -3.96
CA THR A 158 3.29 -3.97 -4.87
C THR A 158 3.58 -2.90 -5.90
N GLU A 159 2.66 -1.93 -6.05
CA GLU A 159 2.81 -0.85 -7.01
C GLU A 159 1.92 0.33 -6.62
N VAL A 160 2.42 1.52 -6.85
CA VAL A 160 1.67 2.78 -6.76
C VAL A 160 1.86 3.49 -8.09
N GLU A 161 0.79 3.69 -8.85
CA GLU A 161 0.88 4.43 -10.11
C GLU A 161 1.22 5.90 -9.83
N ASP A 162 1.93 6.56 -10.77
CA ASP A 162 2.35 7.96 -10.69
C ASP A 162 3.34 8.29 -9.54
N VAL A 163 4.14 7.32 -9.11
CA VAL A 163 5.19 7.51 -8.08
C VAL A 163 6.12 8.69 -8.42
N GLU A 164 6.37 8.96 -9.70
CA GLU A 164 7.20 10.09 -10.14
C GLU A 164 6.64 11.43 -9.67
N GLN A 165 5.34 11.65 -9.76
CA GLN A 165 4.70 12.87 -9.26
C GLN A 165 4.82 12.98 -7.73
N PHE A 166 4.78 11.86 -7.03
CA PHE A 166 4.98 11.80 -5.58
C PHE A 166 6.42 12.18 -5.21
N LEU A 167 7.41 11.61 -5.90
CA LEU A 167 8.83 11.90 -5.66
C LEU A 167 9.18 13.36 -5.98
N GLN A 168 8.67 13.92 -7.07
CA GLN A 168 8.86 15.34 -7.41
C GLN A 168 8.27 16.28 -6.35
N LYS A 169 7.14 15.92 -5.75
CA LYS A 169 6.53 16.69 -4.65
C LYS A 169 7.36 16.62 -3.38
N LEU A 170 7.94 15.47 -3.07
CA LEU A 170 8.83 15.32 -1.92
C LEU A 170 10.09 16.18 -2.06
N GLN A 171 10.68 16.23 -3.24
CA GLN A 171 11.84 17.08 -3.53
C GLN A 171 11.51 18.57 -3.43
N ARG A 172 10.32 18.97 -3.89
CA ARG A 172 9.88 20.38 -3.86
C ARG A 172 9.54 20.87 -2.44
N ASN A 173 9.18 19.96 -1.54
CA ASN A 173 8.83 20.26 -0.14
C ASN A 173 10.01 20.12 0.83
N GLN A 174 11.21 19.76 0.37
CA GLN A 174 12.42 19.92 1.21
C GLN A 174 12.72 21.42 1.30
N PRO A 175 12.69 22.02 2.51
CA PRO A 175 13.23 23.36 2.66
C PRO A 175 14.69 23.31 2.21
N MET A 176 15.03 24.15 1.22
CA MET A 176 16.43 24.34 0.84
C MET A 176 17.21 24.64 2.13
N ALA A 177 18.08 23.70 2.51
CA ALA A 177 19.06 23.98 3.55
C ALA A 177 19.86 25.19 3.04
N THR A 178 19.55 26.34 3.59
CA THR A 178 20.35 27.56 3.38
C THR A 178 21.73 27.29 3.97
N PRO A 179 22.81 27.53 3.22
CA PRO A 179 24.18 27.32 3.67
C PRO A 179 24.53 28.22 4.85
#